data_b83e70be840b8600e3f27e5f013f2b74
#
_entry.id   b83e70be840b8600e3f27e5f013f2b74
#
_cell.length_a   1.000
_cell.length_b   1.000
_cell.length_c   1.000
_cell.angle_alpha   90.00
_cell.angle_beta   90.00
_cell.angle_gamma   90.00
#
_symmetry.space_group_name_H-M   'P 1'
#
loop_
_entity.id
_entity.type
_entity.pdbx_description
1 polymer ?
#
loop_
_entity_poly.entity_id
_entity_poly.type
_entity_poly.pdbx_seq_one_letter_code
_entity_poly.pdbx_strand_id
1 'polypeptide(L)'
;MKRALLSGILTAQIFLAVALAQSAQAPVEAARPFVAEQTAPGVYVVVGETALSTIQNAGQISNSTFLIGKEAIAVVDTGGSALAGRRLRATIREISNLPIRYVVLTHDHPDHILGAAAFLGDNALFVGHRNLPEALQSHGADFLRRAREDVGAAAFGDTRVVVPTLLVDSAQIIDIGDRPLKLEAWPVAHTNCDLTVLDEKTGTWLVGDLIFSGHVPALDGNLNGWIATLEQLKARPAARIVPGHGPAAMAWPQAAAPIETYLRVLREDVRASLRAGDPLPEAVAKAALSERGKWELFDDFNARNATAAYHELEWE
;
A
#
# COMPACT_ATOMS: atom_id res chain seq x y z
N MET A 1 2.85 85.07 47.27
CA MET A 1 3.88 84.51 46.36
C MET A 1 4.05 83.03 46.67
N LYS A 2 3.38 82.19 45.93
CA LYS A 2 3.56 80.68 46.00
C LYS A 2 3.68 80.17 44.58
N ARG A 3 4.85 79.62 44.19
CA ARG A 3 5.10 79.02 42.91
C ARG A 3 4.60 77.56 42.96
N ALA A 4 3.75 77.18 42.05
CA ALA A 4 3.32 75.81 41.83
C ALA A 4 4.31 75.12 40.83
N LEU A 5 4.88 73.97 41.22
CA LEU A 5 5.66 73.06 40.36
C LEU A 5 4.69 72.06 39.74
N LEU A 6 4.58 72.06 38.43
CA LEU A 6 3.93 71.02 37.67
C LEU A 6 4.98 69.87 37.37
N SER A 7 4.72 68.68 37.95
CA SER A 7 5.44 67.51 37.60
C SER A 7 4.73 66.80 36.43
N GLY A 8 5.36 66.79 35.26
CA GLY A 8 4.92 66.01 34.12
C GLY A 8 5.38 64.58 34.25
N ILE A 9 4.45 63.64 34.29
CA ILE A 9 4.72 62.22 34.22
C ILE A 9 4.74 61.78 32.73
N LEU A 10 5.91 61.43 32.25
CA LEU A 10 6.11 60.91 30.88
C LEU A 10 5.89 59.39 30.92
N THR A 11 4.73 58.92 30.47
CA THR A 11 4.44 57.48 30.29
C THR A 11 5.05 57.01 28.99
N ALA A 12 6.16 56.25 29.07
CA ALA A 12 6.74 55.54 27.93
C ALA A 12 5.90 54.29 27.64
N GLN A 13 5.19 54.30 26.53
CA GLN A 13 4.56 53.08 26.01
C GLN A 13 5.60 52.24 25.27
N ILE A 14 5.96 51.10 25.86
CA ILE A 14 6.81 50.08 25.22
C ILE A 14 5.90 49.27 24.31
N PHE A 15 6.00 49.43 22.98
CA PHE A 15 5.41 48.55 22.00
C PHE A 15 6.25 47.30 21.92
N LEU A 16 5.78 46.19 22.49
CA LEU A 16 6.36 44.88 22.32
C LEU A 16 5.93 44.33 20.95
N ALA A 17 6.77 44.47 19.93
CA ALA A 17 6.57 43.85 18.63
C ALA A 17 6.86 42.35 18.78
N VAL A 18 5.82 41.52 18.87
CA VAL A 18 5.95 40.06 18.73
C VAL A 18 6.19 39.76 17.27
N ALA A 19 7.45 39.53 16.90
CA ALA A 19 7.81 38.97 15.60
C ALA A 19 7.35 37.51 15.57
N LEU A 20 6.26 37.24 14.89
CA LEU A 20 5.89 35.89 14.46
C LEU A 20 6.97 35.41 13.48
N ALA A 21 7.92 34.63 13.98
CA ALA A 21 8.82 33.87 13.15
C ALA A 21 7.98 32.82 12.42
N GLN A 22 7.54 33.13 11.20
CA GLN A 22 7.13 32.10 10.25
C GLN A 22 8.35 31.23 10.02
N SER A 23 8.33 30.01 10.54
CA SER A 23 9.28 28.99 10.18
C SER A 23 9.14 28.76 8.67
N ALA A 24 10.02 29.36 7.89
CA ALA A 24 10.16 29.01 6.49
C ALA A 24 10.48 27.51 6.45
N GLN A 25 9.47 26.69 6.09
CA GLN A 25 9.72 25.31 5.74
C GLN A 25 10.80 25.32 4.66
N ALA A 26 11.92 24.64 4.95
CA ALA A 26 12.95 24.43 3.94
C ALA A 26 12.27 23.94 2.66
N PRO A 27 12.69 24.41 1.47
CA PRO A 27 12.12 23.94 0.22
C PRO A 27 12.20 22.41 0.24
N VAL A 28 11.06 21.74 0.09
CA VAL A 28 11.01 20.28 -0.05
C VAL A 28 11.93 19.97 -1.23
N GLU A 29 13.09 19.40 -0.96
CA GLU A 29 14.02 18.99 -2.00
C GLU A 29 13.23 18.19 -3.01
N ALA A 30 13.29 18.58 -4.31
CA ALA A 30 12.46 17.98 -5.35
C ALA A 30 12.66 16.46 -5.30
N ALA A 31 11.63 15.72 -4.97
CA ALA A 31 11.73 14.29 -4.74
C ALA A 31 12.26 13.61 -6.01
N ARG A 32 13.42 12.94 -5.91
CA ARG A 32 14.04 12.28 -7.05
C ARG A 32 13.09 11.20 -7.59
N PRO A 33 12.72 11.23 -8.89
CA PRO A 33 11.82 10.26 -9.46
C PRO A 33 12.32 8.82 -9.33
N PHE A 34 11.39 7.88 -9.34
CA PHE A 34 11.69 6.46 -9.52
C PHE A 34 11.87 6.15 -11.01
N VAL A 35 12.46 4.99 -11.30
CA VAL A 35 12.40 4.40 -12.64
C VAL A 35 11.08 3.63 -12.75
N ALA A 36 10.30 3.88 -13.80
CA ALA A 36 9.09 3.14 -14.08
C ALA A 36 9.29 2.27 -15.33
N GLU A 37 8.87 1.00 -15.26
CA GLU A 37 8.86 0.08 -16.37
C GLU A 37 7.53 0.13 -17.11
N GLN A 38 7.55 0.31 -18.43
CA GLN A 38 6.34 0.22 -19.25
C GLN A 38 6.05 -1.24 -19.60
N THR A 39 5.05 -1.85 -18.96
CA THR A 39 4.70 -3.27 -19.13
C THR A 39 3.68 -3.51 -20.26
N ALA A 40 2.91 -2.47 -20.61
CA ALA A 40 1.98 -2.44 -21.72
C ALA A 40 1.76 -0.99 -22.19
N PRO A 41 1.17 -0.73 -23.36
CA PRO A 41 0.89 0.64 -23.79
C PRO A 41 0.13 1.44 -22.74
N GLY A 42 0.79 2.46 -22.18
CA GLY A 42 0.24 3.33 -21.12
C GLY A 42 0.06 2.66 -19.75
N VAL A 43 0.69 1.53 -19.48
CA VAL A 43 0.79 0.90 -18.16
C VAL A 43 2.24 0.96 -17.70
N TYR A 44 2.49 1.62 -16.58
CA TYR A 44 3.82 1.83 -16.01
C TYR A 44 3.86 1.34 -14.57
N VAL A 45 4.90 0.62 -14.22
CA VAL A 45 5.09 0.04 -12.88
C VAL A 45 6.40 0.55 -12.29
N VAL A 46 6.34 1.10 -11.10
CA VAL A 46 7.49 1.32 -10.21
C VAL A 46 7.61 0.08 -9.34
N VAL A 47 8.65 -0.68 -9.55
CA VAL A 47 8.88 -1.93 -8.83
C VAL A 47 9.39 -1.64 -7.43
N GLY A 48 8.80 -2.28 -6.42
CA GLY A 48 9.23 -2.23 -5.04
C GLY A 48 10.47 -3.10 -4.79
N GLU A 49 11.23 -2.76 -3.76
CA GLU A 49 12.35 -3.61 -3.31
C GLU A 49 11.82 -4.85 -2.58
N THR A 50 12.41 -6.01 -2.85
CA THR A 50 12.15 -7.22 -2.05
C THR A 50 12.93 -7.10 -0.73
N ALA A 51 12.36 -6.38 0.22
CA ALA A 51 12.97 -6.05 1.51
C ALA A 51 11.91 -5.64 2.53
N LEU A 52 12.29 -5.55 3.80
CA LEU A 52 11.50 -4.84 4.81
C LEU A 52 11.61 -3.32 4.59
N SER A 53 10.63 -2.56 5.10
CA SER A 53 10.69 -1.10 5.09
C SER A 53 11.89 -0.60 5.87
N THR A 54 12.64 0.34 5.28
CA THR A 54 13.86 0.92 5.86
C THR A 54 13.97 2.41 5.52
N ILE A 55 14.91 3.08 6.18
CA ILE A 55 15.27 4.47 5.85
C ILE A 55 15.75 4.59 4.39
N GLN A 56 16.49 3.59 3.89
CA GLN A 56 17.12 3.61 2.56
C GLN A 56 16.07 3.48 1.45
N ASN A 57 15.12 2.55 1.58
CA ASN A 57 14.06 2.37 0.58
C ASN A 57 12.83 3.27 0.81
N ALA A 58 12.78 4.00 1.94
CA ALA A 58 11.69 4.90 2.30
C ALA A 58 10.30 4.23 2.26
N GLY A 59 10.24 2.91 2.46
CA GLY A 59 9.00 2.13 2.38
C GLY A 59 8.56 1.80 0.94
N GLN A 60 9.43 1.92 -0.07
CA GLN A 60 9.13 1.49 -1.44
C GLN A 60 9.47 0.01 -1.60
N ILE A 61 8.62 -0.85 -1.04
CA ILE A 61 8.78 -2.31 -1.02
C ILE A 61 7.68 -3.03 -1.80
N SER A 62 6.59 -2.35 -2.14
CA SER A 62 5.50 -2.84 -3.00
C SER A 62 5.53 -2.18 -4.38
N ASN A 63 4.88 -2.79 -5.36
CA ASN A 63 4.71 -2.24 -6.69
C ASN A 63 3.67 -1.12 -6.68
N SER A 64 4.03 0.04 -7.22
CA SER A 64 3.09 1.12 -7.51
C SER A 64 2.91 1.25 -9.02
N THR A 65 1.66 1.30 -9.48
CA THR A 65 1.34 1.33 -10.92
C THR A 65 0.60 2.60 -11.29
N PHE A 66 0.84 3.13 -12.49
CA PHE A 66 -0.03 4.16 -13.05
C PHE A 66 -0.40 3.85 -14.50
N LEU A 67 -1.65 4.19 -14.83
CA LEU A 67 -2.24 3.96 -16.13
C LEU A 67 -2.60 5.29 -16.76
N ILE A 68 -2.19 5.48 -18.01
CA ILE A 68 -2.41 6.71 -18.77
C ILE A 68 -3.49 6.46 -19.83
N GLY A 69 -4.61 7.15 -19.70
CA GLY A 69 -5.68 7.21 -20.69
C GLY A 69 -5.52 8.41 -21.63
N LYS A 70 -6.58 8.73 -22.39
CA LYS A 70 -6.59 9.94 -23.25
C LYS A 70 -6.82 11.22 -22.45
N GLU A 71 -7.52 11.16 -21.31
CA GLU A 71 -7.95 12.34 -20.56
C GLU A 71 -7.33 12.45 -19.18
N ALA A 72 -6.95 11.32 -18.57
CA ALA A 72 -6.50 11.29 -17.19
C ALA A 72 -5.57 10.12 -16.90
N ILE A 73 -5.05 10.12 -15.69
CA ILE A 73 -4.20 9.08 -15.11
C ILE A 73 -4.93 8.47 -13.91
N ALA A 74 -4.85 7.14 -13.78
CA ALA A 74 -5.15 6.41 -12.55
C ALA A 74 -3.83 5.91 -11.95
N VAL A 75 -3.68 6.08 -10.64
CA VAL A 75 -2.58 5.52 -9.83
C VAL A 75 -3.14 4.37 -9.02
N VAL A 76 -2.42 3.26 -8.93
CA VAL A 76 -2.78 2.09 -8.12
C VAL A 76 -1.62 1.83 -7.17
N ASP A 77 -1.88 1.97 -5.89
CA ASP A 77 -0.95 1.96 -4.78
C ASP A 77 0.12 3.06 -4.83
N THR A 78 0.68 3.43 -3.70
CA THR A 78 1.38 4.70 -3.56
C THR A 78 2.71 4.64 -2.82
N GLY A 79 3.13 3.46 -2.37
CA GLY A 79 4.30 3.28 -1.53
C GLY A 79 4.06 3.56 -0.04
N GLY A 80 5.05 3.26 0.78
CA GLY A 80 4.95 3.20 2.25
C GLY A 80 5.27 4.50 2.97
N SER A 81 5.45 5.63 2.28
CA SER A 81 5.72 6.92 2.92
C SER A 81 5.35 8.10 2.03
N ALA A 82 5.23 9.29 2.64
CA ALA A 82 5.03 10.52 1.87
C ALA A 82 6.18 10.79 0.89
N LEU A 83 7.42 10.41 1.21
CA LEU A 83 8.54 10.53 0.28
C LEU A 83 8.36 9.60 -0.91
N ALA A 84 7.99 8.33 -0.69
CA ALA A 84 7.71 7.37 -1.77
C ALA A 84 6.59 7.88 -2.68
N GLY A 85 5.47 8.34 -2.11
CA GLY A 85 4.37 8.94 -2.88
C GLY A 85 4.79 10.17 -3.70
N ARG A 86 5.60 11.07 -3.14
CA ARG A 86 6.14 12.23 -3.88
C ARG A 86 7.07 11.82 -5.03
N ARG A 87 7.90 10.81 -4.82
CA ARG A 87 8.78 10.26 -5.87
C ARG A 87 7.97 9.61 -6.99
N LEU A 88 6.94 8.83 -6.64
CA LEU A 88 6.00 8.25 -7.62
C LEU A 88 5.29 9.37 -8.43
N ARG A 89 4.79 10.39 -7.74
CA ARG A 89 4.15 11.53 -8.40
C ARG A 89 5.11 12.27 -9.33
N ALA A 90 6.37 12.46 -8.94
CA ALA A 90 7.40 13.04 -9.79
C ALA A 90 7.65 12.16 -11.04
N THR A 91 7.77 10.85 -10.89
CA THR A 91 7.88 9.88 -12.00
C THR A 91 6.73 10.01 -13.00
N ILE A 92 5.49 10.11 -12.50
CA ILE A 92 4.30 10.30 -13.35
C ILE A 92 4.43 11.60 -14.15
N ARG A 93 4.89 12.68 -13.51
CA ARG A 93 5.02 14.01 -14.15
C ARG A 93 6.15 14.10 -15.19
N GLU A 94 7.17 13.24 -15.12
CA GLU A 94 8.16 13.11 -16.19
C GLU A 94 7.58 12.46 -17.45
N ILE A 95 6.55 11.61 -17.30
CA ILE A 95 5.98 10.84 -18.41
C ILE A 95 4.72 11.51 -18.96
N SER A 96 3.89 12.15 -18.12
CA SER A 96 2.62 12.74 -18.53
C SER A 96 2.18 13.92 -17.66
N ASN A 97 1.64 14.96 -18.34
CA ASN A 97 1.02 16.12 -17.69
C ASN A 97 -0.50 16.00 -17.53
N LEU A 98 -1.10 14.87 -17.93
CA LEU A 98 -2.54 14.67 -17.76
C LEU A 98 -2.93 14.70 -16.26
N PRO A 99 -4.17 15.12 -15.93
CA PRO A 99 -4.62 15.13 -14.56
C PRO A 99 -4.63 13.72 -13.95
N ILE A 100 -4.16 13.57 -12.72
CA ILE A 100 -4.35 12.34 -11.93
C ILE A 100 -5.77 12.43 -11.41
N ARG A 101 -6.66 11.57 -11.92
CA ARG A 101 -8.09 11.59 -11.58
C ARG A 101 -8.45 10.59 -10.51
N TYR A 102 -7.74 9.48 -10.45
CA TYR A 102 -8.01 8.40 -9.50
C TYR A 102 -6.72 7.94 -8.82
N VAL A 103 -6.81 7.68 -7.52
CA VAL A 103 -5.82 6.96 -6.73
C VAL A 103 -6.53 5.76 -6.11
N VAL A 104 -6.22 4.57 -6.58
CA VAL A 104 -6.82 3.31 -6.12
C VAL A 104 -5.89 2.70 -5.09
N LEU A 105 -6.42 2.36 -3.93
CA LEU A 105 -5.73 1.67 -2.84
C LEU A 105 -6.24 0.23 -2.83
N THR A 106 -5.36 -0.73 -3.11
CA THR A 106 -5.74 -2.13 -3.29
C THR A 106 -6.19 -2.79 -1.98
N HIS A 107 -5.56 -2.43 -0.86
CA HIS A 107 -5.88 -2.91 0.48
C HIS A 107 -5.27 -1.97 1.54
N ASP A 108 -5.28 -2.34 2.82
CA ASP A 108 -4.90 -1.44 3.92
C ASP A 108 -3.42 -1.46 4.32
N HIS A 109 -2.55 -2.29 3.72
CA HIS A 109 -1.15 -2.38 4.15
C HIS A 109 -0.36 -1.08 3.91
N PRO A 110 0.56 -0.75 4.84
CA PRO A 110 1.24 0.55 4.86
C PRO A 110 2.00 0.88 3.59
N ASP A 111 2.69 -0.10 3.00
CA ASP A 111 3.51 0.05 1.81
C ASP A 111 2.71 0.25 0.52
N HIS A 112 1.39 0.07 0.56
CA HIS A 112 0.47 0.38 -0.53
C HIS A 112 -0.20 1.74 -0.38
N ILE A 113 -0.43 2.20 0.87
CA ILE A 113 -1.33 3.33 1.11
C ILE A 113 -0.68 4.60 1.66
N LEU A 114 0.48 4.51 2.33
CA LEU A 114 0.99 5.65 3.11
C LEU A 114 1.60 6.76 2.25
N GLY A 115 1.87 6.51 0.97
CA GLY A 115 2.24 7.53 -0.01
C GLY A 115 1.06 8.36 -0.54
N ALA A 116 -0.18 7.96 -0.26
CA ALA A 116 -1.41 8.57 -0.81
C ALA A 116 -1.53 10.07 -0.53
N ALA A 117 -0.99 10.55 0.59
CA ALA A 117 -1.01 11.98 0.94
C ALA A 117 -0.35 12.88 -0.11
N ALA A 118 0.61 12.37 -0.89
CA ALA A 118 1.29 13.12 -1.96
C ALA A 118 0.37 13.52 -3.11
N PHE A 119 -0.80 12.86 -3.25
CA PHE A 119 -1.77 13.07 -4.32
C PHE A 119 -2.97 13.93 -3.93
N LEU A 120 -3.06 14.40 -2.68
CA LEU A 120 -4.19 15.23 -2.21
C LEU A 120 -4.31 16.56 -2.97
N GLY A 121 -3.19 17.11 -3.45
CA GLY A 121 -3.18 18.34 -4.25
C GLY A 121 -3.62 18.19 -5.70
N ASP A 122 -3.81 16.97 -6.19
CA ASP A 122 -4.24 16.69 -7.57
C ASP A 122 -5.77 16.68 -7.75
N ASN A 123 -6.55 16.86 -6.67
CA ASN A 123 -8.02 16.71 -6.65
C ASN A 123 -8.48 15.33 -7.13
N ALA A 124 -7.66 14.30 -6.92
CA ALA A 124 -7.98 12.93 -7.30
C ALA A 124 -9.06 12.34 -6.39
N LEU A 125 -9.88 11.45 -6.96
CA LEU A 125 -10.77 10.60 -6.18
C LEU A 125 -9.97 9.40 -5.66
N PHE A 126 -9.98 9.23 -4.34
CA PHE A 126 -9.40 8.06 -3.70
C PHE A 126 -10.43 6.94 -3.69
N VAL A 127 -10.01 5.78 -4.20
CA VAL A 127 -10.87 4.60 -4.43
C VAL A 127 -10.33 3.44 -3.60
N GLY A 128 -11.23 2.66 -3.01
CA GLY A 128 -10.86 1.47 -2.24
C GLY A 128 -12.03 0.51 -2.06
N HIS A 129 -11.75 -0.65 -1.52
CA HIS A 129 -12.76 -1.62 -1.11
C HIS A 129 -13.69 -1.00 -0.06
N ARG A 130 -14.97 -1.40 -0.01
CA ARG A 130 -15.95 -0.87 0.96
C ARG A 130 -15.51 -1.00 2.42
N ASN A 131 -14.73 -2.03 2.75
CA ASN A 131 -14.25 -2.26 4.12
C ASN A 131 -12.96 -1.45 4.45
N LEU A 132 -12.30 -0.87 3.44
CA LEU A 132 -11.02 -0.17 3.66
C LEU A 132 -11.12 0.97 4.69
N PRO A 133 -12.18 1.80 4.76
CA PRO A 133 -12.29 2.82 5.80
C PRO A 133 -12.27 2.27 7.23
N GLU A 134 -12.94 1.14 7.48
CA GLU A 134 -12.97 0.48 8.80
C GLU A 134 -11.60 -0.13 9.14
N ALA A 135 -10.94 -0.79 8.18
CA ALA A 135 -9.59 -1.32 8.35
C ALA A 135 -8.59 -0.21 8.70
N LEU A 136 -8.65 0.93 7.97
CA LEU A 136 -7.80 2.10 8.24
C LEU A 136 -8.10 2.74 9.60
N GLN A 137 -9.34 2.74 10.05
CA GLN A 137 -9.70 3.22 11.40
C GLN A 137 -9.10 2.31 12.48
N SER A 138 -9.09 1.00 12.25
CA SER A 138 -8.60 0.01 13.21
C SER A 138 -7.07 -0.02 13.28
N HIS A 139 -6.37 0.02 12.15
CA HIS A 139 -4.93 -0.25 12.07
C HIS A 139 -4.10 1.00 11.77
N GLY A 140 -4.70 2.07 11.23
CA GLY A 140 -3.97 3.21 10.68
C GLY A 140 -3.04 3.92 11.66
N ALA A 141 -3.40 4.01 12.94
CA ALA A 141 -2.54 4.62 13.96
C ALA A 141 -1.26 3.81 14.19
N ASP A 142 -1.37 2.49 14.25
CA ASP A 142 -0.24 1.57 14.40
C ASP A 142 0.64 1.57 13.14
N PHE A 143 0.04 1.59 11.96
CA PHE A 143 0.77 1.69 10.70
C PHE A 143 1.62 2.97 10.64
N LEU A 144 1.04 4.12 11.00
CA LEU A 144 1.78 5.39 11.03
C LEU A 144 2.93 5.38 12.04
N ARG A 145 2.73 4.79 13.22
CA ARG A 145 3.77 4.67 14.23
C ARG A 145 4.94 3.82 13.72
N ARG A 146 4.66 2.60 13.23
CA ARG A 146 5.68 1.67 12.71
C ARG A 146 6.39 2.27 11.50
N ALA A 147 5.64 2.78 10.51
CA ALA A 147 6.24 3.39 9.34
C ALA A 147 7.20 4.53 9.71
N ARG A 148 6.87 5.36 10.71
CA ARG A 148 7.77 6.42 11.18
C ARG A 148 9.07 5.88 11.79
N GLU A 149 9.00 4.76 12.49
CA GLU A 149 10.16 4.07 13.06
C GLU A 149 11.03 3.47 11.93
N ASP A 150 10.41 2.80 10.97
CA ASP A 150 11.09 2.06 9.91
C ASP A 150 11.75 2.98 8.87
N VAL A 151 11.00 3.96 8.33
CA VAL A 151 11.49 4.83 7.25
C VAL A 151 12.17 6.09 7.74
N GLY A 152 12.10 6.38 9.04
CA GLY A 152 12.70 7.58 9.65
C GLY A 152 11.93 8.87 9.36
N ALA A 153 12.20 9.91 10.14
CA ALA A 153 11.44 11.16 10.11
C ALA A 153 11.48 11.88 8.75
N ALA A 154 12.58 11.80 8.02
CA ALA A 154 12.75 12.49 6.73
C ALA A 154 11.85 11.90 5.64
N ALA A 155 11.81 10.58 5.50
CA ALA A 155 10.96 9.91 4.52
C ALA A 155 9.49 9.90 4.96
N PHE A 156 9.24 9.74 6.26
CA PHE A 156 7.91 9.82 6.83
C PHE A 156 7.26 11.19 6.55
N GLY A 157 7.94 12.29 6.85
CA GLY A 157 7.46 13.65 6.56
C GLY A 157 6.03 13.89 7.02
N ASP A 158 5.17 14.24 6.06
CA ASP A 158 3.73 14.49 6.23
C ASP A 158 2.86 13.25 5.95
N THR A 159 3.42 12.05 6.05
CA THR A 159 2.71 10.77 5.89
C THR A 159 1.47 10.73 6.81
N ARG A 160 0.35 10.39 6.22
CA ARG A 160 -0.91 10.21 6.92
C ARG A 160 -1.81 9.24 6.18
N VAL A 161 -2.73 8.62 6.89
CA VAL A 161 -3.77 7.80 6.28
C VAL A 161 -4.72 8.69 5.47
N VAL A 162 -4.99 8.29 4.23
CA VAL A 162 -6.01 8.92 3.36
C VAL A 162 -7.14 7.91 3.20
N VAL A 163 -8.31 8.27 3.70
CA VAL A 163 -9.50 7.41 3.60
C VAL A 163 -10.13 7.57 2.22
N PRO A 164 -10.39 6.49 1.46
CA PRO A 164 -11.04 6.57 0.16
C PRO A 164 -12.47 7.07 0.28
N THR A 165 -12.91 7.83 -0.71
CA THR A 165 -14.28 8.39 -0.78
C THR A 165 -15.13 7.71 -1.83
N LEU A 166 -14.54 7.02 -2.80
CA LEU A 166 -15.22 6.16 -3.75
C LEU A 166 -15.00 4.70 -3.33
N LEU A 167 -16.07 4.06 -2.84
CA LEU A 167 -16.01 2.72 -2.28
C LEU A 167 -16.58 1.69 -3.25
N VAL A 168 -15.82 0.62 -3.49
CA VAL A 168 -16.20 -0.50 -4.34
C VAL A 168 -16.79 -1.60 -3.47
N ASP A 169 -18.05 -1.92 -3.71
CA ASP A 169 -18.80 -2.94 -2.95
C ASP A 169 -18.62 -4.35 -3.55
N SER A 170 -18.65 -4.45 -4.86
CA SER A 170 -18.41 -5.70 -5.61
C SER A 170 -17.58 -5.46 -6.86
N ALA A 171 -18.10 -4.67 -7.80
CA ALA A 171 -17.38 -4.27 -9.00
C ALA A 171 -17.82 -2.87 -9.46
N GLN A 172 -16.88 -2.12 -10.02
CA GLN A 172 -17.10 -0.80 -10.58
C GLN A 172 -16.16 -0.56 -11.77
N ILE A 173 -16.62 0.21 -12.75
CA ILE A 173 -15.78 0.68 -13.85
C ILE A 173 -15.52 2.18 -13.65
N ILE A 174 -14.26 2.58 -13.75
CA ILE A 174 -13.84 3.96 -13.90
C ILE A 174 -13.21 4.13 -15.28
N ASP A 175 -13.33 5.30 -15.89
CA ASP A 175 -12.76 5.59 -17.22
C ASP A 175 -11.79 6.77 -17.10
N ILE A 176 -10.62 6.64 -17.73
CA ILE A 176 -9.59 7.66 -17.80
C ILE A 176 -9.39 8.23 -19.21
N GLY A 177 -10.41 8.11 -20.03
CA GLY A 177 -10.45 8.54 -21.44
C GLY A 177 -10.11 7.40 -22.39
N ASP A 178 -11.14 6.78 -22.96
CA ASP A 178 -11.04 5.61 -23.87
C ASP A 178 -10.17 4.47 -23.26
N ARG A 179 -10.26 4.32 -21.92
CA ARG A 179 -9.55 3.31 -21.15
C ARG A 179 -10.35 2.95 -19.90
N PRO A 180 -11.31 2.03 -20.03
CA PRO A 180 -12.06 1.53 -18.89
C PRO A 180 -11.17 0.65 -18.02
N LEU A 181 -11.21 0.92 -16.71
CA LEU A 181 -10.55 0.15 -15.65
C LEU A 181 -11.64 -0.50 -14.81
N LYS A 182 -11.69 -1.83 -14.83
CA LYS A 182 -12.62 -2.59 -13.99
C LYS A 182 -12.00 -2.83 -12.63
N LEU A 183 -12.60 -2.26 -11.60
CA LEU A 183 -12.26 -2.50 -10.20
C LEU A 183 -13.14 -3.60 -9.67
N GLU A 184 -12.57 -4.51 -8.86
CA GLU A 184 -13.31 -5.62 -8.29
C GLU A 184 -12.89 -5.87 -6.85
N ALA A 185 -13.89 -5.85 -5.94
CA ALA A 185 -13.73 -6.13 -4.52
C ALA A 185 -13.81 -7.65 -4.30
N TRP A 186 -12.89 -8.18 -3.50
CA TRP A 186 -12.78 -9.61 -3.21
C TRP A 186 -13.29 -9.93 -1.80
N PRO A 187 -13.76 -11.16 -1.55
CA PRO A 187 -13.98 -11.65 -0.20
C PRO A 187 -12.68 -11.64 0.61
N VAL A 188 -12.79 -11.81 1.93
CA VAL A 188 -11.62 -11.87 2.82
C VAL A 188 -10.62 -12.92 2.32
N ALA A 189 -9.41 -12.46 1.97
CA ALA A 189 -8.34 -13.25 1.40
C ALA A 189 -6.99 -12.87 2.02
N HIS A 190 -6.16 -12.06 1.34
CA HIS A 190 -4.93 -11.52 1.91
C HIS A 190 -5.23 -10.57 3.09
N THR A 191 -6.22 -9.70 2.90
CA THR A 191 -6.83 -8.86 3.93
C THR A 191 -8.37 -9.01 3.88
N ASN A 192 -9.09 -8.18 4.62
CA ASN A 192 -10.55 -8.09 4.53
C ASN A 192 -11.04 -7.03 3.54
N CYS A 193 -10.13 -6.39 2.81
CA CYS A 193 -10.45 -5.25 1.93
C CYS A 193 -9.67 -5.28 0.60
N ASP A 194 -9.41 -6.47 0.06
CA ASP A 194 -8.67 -6.65 -1.18
C ASP A 194 -9.46 -6.18 -2.41
N LEU A 195 -8.81 -5.37 -3.26
CA LEU A 195 -9.35 -4.80 -4.49
C LEU A 195 -8.36 -5.03 -5.65
N THR A 196 -8.87 -5.45 -6.81
CA THR A 196 -8.06 -5.57 -8.03
C THR A 196 -8.50 -4.58 -9.10
N VAL A 197 -7.60 -4.27 -10.05
CA VAL A 197 -7.86 -3.36 -11.18
C VAL A 197 -7.47 -4.02 -12.49
N LEU A 198 -8.46 -4.32 -13.34
CA LEU A 198 -8.23 -4.82 -14.69
C LEU A 198 -8.28 -3.67 -15.69
N ASP A 199 -7.17 -3.42 -16.37
CA ASP A 199 -7.14 -2.59 -17.56
C ASP A 199 -7.65 -3.38 -18.75
N GLU A 200 -8.90 -3.16 -19.13
CA GLU A 200 -9.55 -3.89 -20.22
C GLU A 200 -8.90 -3.63 -21.57
N LYS A 201 -8.21 -2.49 -21.74
CA LYS A 201 -7.56 -2.10 -23.00
C LYS A 201 -6.35 -2.95 -23.33
N THR A 202 -5.56 -3.35 -22.33
CA THR A 202 -4.34 -4.15 -22.53
C THR A 202 -4.44 -5.56 -21.97
N GLY A 203 -5.51 -5.85 -21.24
CA GLY A 203 -5.65 -7.10 -20.50
C GLY A 203 -4.65 -7.21 -19.34
N THR A 204 -4.12 -6.10 -18.84
CA THR A 204 -3.23 -6.07 -17.69
C THR A 204 -4.06 -6.03 -16.41
N TRP A 205 -3.82 -6.98 -15.50
CA TRP A 205 -4.56 -7.08 -14.24
C TRP A 205 -3.63 -6.79 -13.05
N LEU A 206 -3.90 -5.69 -12.36
CA LEU A 206 -3.21 -5.31 -11.14
C LEU A 206 -3.92 -6.02 -9.98
N VAL A 207 -3.26 -6.97 -9.39
CA VAL A 207 -3.90 -7.91 -8.45
C VAL A 207 -3.55 -7.62 -6.98
N GLY A 208 -2.75 -6.57 -6.73
CA GLY A 208 -2.28 -6.25 -5.38
C GLY A 208 -1.63 -7.47 -4.73
N ASP A 209 -1.79 -7.57 -3.45
CA ASP A 209 -1.20 -8.62 -2.62
C ASP A 209 -1.96 -9.95 -2.64
N LEU A 210 -2.96 -10.09 -3.52
CA LEU A 210 -3.49 -11.42 -3.83
C LEU A 210 -2.44 -12.30 -4.49
N ILE A 211 -1.40 -11.72 -5.10
CA ILE A 211 -0.23 -12.42 -5.66
C ILE A 211 1.07 -11.78 -5.16
N PHE A 212 1.90 -12.60 -4.54
CA PHE A 212 3.28 -12.31 -4.18
C PHE A 212 4.24 -13.09 -5.07
N SER A 213 5.40 -12.49 -5.37
CA SER A 213 6.52 -13.15 -6.02
C SER A 213 7.83 -12.66 -5.40
N GLY A 214 8.77 -13.57 -5.19
CA GLY A 214 10.06 -13.28 -4.59
C GLY A 214 10.07 -13.50 -3.07
N HIS A 215 9.29 -12.75 -2.29
CA HIS A 215 9.21 -12.99 -0.85
C HIS A 215 7.91 -13.66 -0.43
N VAL A 216 7.96 -14.30 0.74
CA VAL A 216 6.81 -15.00 1.33
C VAL A 216 5.66 -14.00 1.58
N PRO A 217 4.41 -14.37 1.30
CA PRO A 217 3.27 -13.48 1.54
C PRO A 217 3.05 -13.20 3.04
N ALA A 218 2.37 -12.10 3.34
CA ALA A 218 1.78 -11.85 4.65
C ALA A 218 0.32 -12.34 4.68
N LEU A 219 -0.11 -13.01 5.73
CA LEU A 219 -1.48 -13.49 5.93
C LEU A 219 -2.15 -12.68 7.03
N ASP A 220 -2.98 -11.71 6.63
CA ASP A 220 -3.73 -10.84 7.55
C ASP A 220 -5.26 -10.96 7.40
N GLY A 221 -5.71 -11.76 6.44
CA GLY A 221 -7.12 -12.05 6.21
C GLY A 221 -7.52 -13.46 6.63
N ASN A 222 -7.76 -14.32 5.63
CA ASN A 222 -8.22 -15.69 5.86
C ASN A 222 -7.54 -16.66 4.88
N LEU A 223 -6.89 -17.69 5.39
CA LEU A 223 -6.10 -18.63 4.61
C LEU A 223 -6.95 -19.42 3.59
N ASN A 224 -8.08 -19.96 4.02
CA ASN A 224 -8.98 -20.70 3.15
C ASN A 224 -9.66 -19.78 2.13
N GLY A 225 -10.03 -18.58 2.57
CA GLY A 225 -10.58 -17.53 1.71
C GLY A 225 -9.59 -17.12 0.62
N TRP A 226 -8.31 -16.98 0.96
CA TRP A 226 -7.28 -16.63 -0.03
C TRP A 226 -7.07 -17.75 -1.05
N ILE A 227 -6.97 -19.01 -0.61
CA ILE A 227 -6.90 -20.16 -1.53
C ILE A 227 -8.11 -20.20 -2.47
N ALA A 228 -9.32 -19.98 -1.95
CA ALA A 228 -10.54 -19.93 -2.77
C ALA A 228 -10.55 -18.75 -3.74
N THR A 229 -10.04 -17.59 -3.32
CA THR A 229 -9.88 -16.40 -4.18
C THR A 229 -8.88 -16.66 -5.31
N LEU A 230 -7.74 -17.31 -5.03
CA LEU A 230 -6.77 -17.69 -6.07
C LEU A 230 -7.38 -18.63 -7.13
N GLU A 231 -8.24 -19.57 -6.73
CA GLU A 231 -8.95 -20.44 -7.67
C GLU A 231 -9.88 -19.63 -8.60
N GLN A 232 -10.61 -18.66 -8.05
CA GLN A 232 -11.46 -17.77 -8.83
C GLN A 232 -10.67 -16.85 -9.77
N LEU A 233 -9.53 -16.31 -9.29
CA LEU A 233 -8.64 -15.49 -10.10
C LEU A 233 -8.11 -16.29 -11.30
N LYS A 234 -7.57 -17.50 -11.07
CA LYS A 234 -7.01 -18.36 -12.11
C LYS A 234 -8.01 -18.75 -13.20
N ALA A 235 -9.29 -18.80 -12.87
CA ALA A 235 -10.35 -19.09 -13.84
C ALA A 235 -10.64 -17.92 -14.81
N ARG A 236 -10.02 -16.75 -14.60
CA ARG A 236 -10.26 -15.53 -15.41
C ARG A 236 -9.09 -15.25 -16.32
N PRO A 237 -9.33 -14.87 -17.59
CA PRO A 237 -8.27 -14.53 -18.52
C PRO A 237 -7.68 -13.16 -18.21
N ALA A 238 -6.35 -13.06 -18.33
CA ALA A 238 -5.62 -11.81 -18.41
C ALA A 238 -4.42 -11.99 -19.35
N ALA A 239 -3.98 -10.92 -20.01
CA ALA A 239 -2.79 -10.96 -20.84
C ALA A 239 -1.51 -11.04 -19.98
N ARG A 240 -1.56 -10.38 -18.81
CA ARG A 240 -0.52 -10.40 -17.77
C ARG A 240 -1.11 -9.89 -16.46
N ILE A 241 -0.38 -10.13 -15.35
CA ILE A 241 -0.67 -9.51 -14.07
C ILE A 241 0.48 -8.62 -13.62
N VAL A 242 0.17 -7.64 -12.76
CA VAL A 242 1.12 -6.92 -11.92
C VAL A 242 0.83 -7.35 -10.48
N PRO A 243 1.75 -8.05 -9.80
CA PRO A 243 1.58 -8.43 -8.40
C PRO A 243 1.81 -7.23 -7.48
N GLY A 244 1.38 -7.30 -6.21
CA GLY A 244 1.73 -6.29 -5.23
C GLY A 244 3.22 -6.27 -4.90
N HIS A 245 3.83 -7.46 -4.85
CA HIS A 245 5.27 -7.64 -4.68
C HIS A 245 5.84 -8.58 -5.74
N GLY A 246 6.99 -8.20 -6.32
CA GLY A 246 7.67 -8.97 -7.36
C GLY A 246 7.96 -8.16 -8.62
N PRO A 247 8.15 -8.81 -9.78
CA PRO A 247 8.51 -8.13 -11.02
C PRO A 247 7.36 -7.26 -11.56
N ALA A 248 7.69 -6.32 -12.43
CA ALA A 248 6.74 -5.36 -13.02
C ALA A 248 5.57 -6.02 -13.77
N ALA A 249 5.74 -7.24 -14.27
CA ALA A 249 4.68 -8.03 -14.88
C ALA A 249 5.00 -9.52 -14.84
N MET A 250 3.95 -10.34 -14.77
CA MET A 250 4.06 -11.80 -14.77
C MET A 250 3.05 -12.44 -15.73
N ALA A 251 3.42 -13.63 -16.24
CA ALA A 251 2.53 -14.44 -17.05
C ALA A 251 1.37 -15.00 -16.22
N TRP A 252 0.18 -14.95 -16.74
CA TRP A 252 -1.03 -15.42 -16.07
C TRP A 252 -1.61 -16.66 -16.80
N PRO A 253 -2.10 -17.69 -16.09
CA PRO A 253 -2.28 -17.81 -14.63
C PRO A 253 -1.06 -18.40 -13.87
N GLN A 254 0.08 -18.65 -14.52
CA GLN A 254 1.25 -19.33 -13.96
C GLN A 254 1.81 -18.63 -12.70
N ALA A 255 1.70 -17.31 -12.63
CA ALA A 255 2.14 -16.52 -11.48
C ALA A 255 1.50 -16.91 -10.16
N ALA A 256 0.31 -17.53 -10.18
CA ALA A 256 -0.39 -17.95 -8.97
C ALA A 256 0.18 -19.23 -8.33
N ALA A 257 0.91 -20.06 -9.09
CA ALA A 257 1.31 -21.38 -8.62
C ALA A 257 2.23 -21.37 -7.38
N PRO A 258 3.25 -20.49 -7.28
CA PRO A 258 4.12 -20.48 -6.09
C PRO A 258 3.35 -20.12 -4.82
N ILE A 259 2.59 -19.03 -4.83
CA ILE A 259 1.83 -18.58 -3.65
C ILE A 259 0.75 -19.58 -3.27
N GLU A 260 0.04 -20.16 -4.22
CA GLU A 260 -0.93 -21.23 -3.97
C GLU A 260 -0.26 -22.44 -3.28
N THR A 261 0.93 -22.83 -3.73
CA THR A 261 1.70 -23.90 -3.11
C THR A 261 2.03 -23.58 -1.67
N TYR A 262 2.57 -22.38 -1.40
CA TYR A 262 2.89 -21.95 -0.04
C TYR A 262 1.65 -21.99 0.88
N LEU A 263 0.54 -21.39 0.47
CA LEU A 263 -0.67 -21.34 1.28
C LEU A 263 -1.26 -22.72 1.55
N ARG A 264 -1.22 -23.62 0.57
CA ARG A 264 -1.68 -25.01 0.74
C ARG A 264 -0.77 -25.81 1.67
N VAL A 265 0.55 -25.67 1.54
CA VAL A 265 1.53 -26.33 2.43
C VAL A 265 1.34 -25.83 3.85
N LEU A 266 1.25 -24.51 4.04
CA LEU A 266 0.98 -23.89 5.36
C LEU A 266 -0.28 -24.47 5.99
N ARG A 267 -1.38 -24.54 5.22
CA ARG A 267 -2.65 -25.10 5.70
C ARG A 267 -2.55 -26.56 6.11
N GLU A 268 -1.95 -27.40 5.28
CA GLU A 268 -1.85 -28.83 5.56
C GLU A 268 -0.92 -29.13 6.75
N ASP A 269 0.19 -28.39 6.89
CA ASP A 269 1.11 -28.55 8.04
C ASP A 269 0.43 -28.13 9.34
N VAL A 270 -0.28 -27.02 9.35
CA VAL A 270 -1.03 -26.57 10.54
C VAL A 270 -2.15 -27.55 10.89
N ARG A 271 -2.92 -28.04 9.91
CA ARG A 271 -3.93 -29.08 10.14
C ARG A 271 -3.33 -30.38 10.66
N ALA A 272 -2.14 -30.78 10.20
CA ALA A 272 -1.44 -31.95 10.71
C ALA A 272 -1.06 -31.77 12.18
N SER A 273 -0.53 -30.62 12.56
CA SER A 273 -0.21 -30.26 13.95
C SER A 273 -1.45 -30.22 14.85
N LEU A 274 -2.55 -29.65 14.39
CA LEU A 274 -3.83 -29.63 15.13
C LEU A 274 -4.36 -31.06 15.37
N ARG A 275 -4.32 -31.92 14.35
CA ARG A 275 -4.71 -33.36 14.50
C ARG A 275 -3.80 -34.13 15.44
N ALA A 276 -2.52 -33.75 15.52
CA ALA A 276 -1.56 -34.35 16.46
C ALA A 276 -1.71 -33.83 17.90
N GLY A 277 -2.48 -32.77 18.11
CA GLY A 277 -2.63 -32.09 19.39
C GLY A 277 -1.44 -31.21 19.75
N ASP A 278 -0.64 -30.80 18.77
CA ASP A 278 0.50 -29.91 18.98
C ASP A 278 0.00 -28.53 19.48
N PRO A 279 0.61 -27.98 20.52
CA PRO A 279 0.30 -26.61 20.95
C PRO A 279 0.83 -25.60 19.90
N LEU A 280 0.27 -24.38 19.88
CA LEU A 280 0.61 -23.32 18.92
C LEU A 280 2.12 -23.15 18.68
N PRO A 281 3.03 -23.07 19.69
CA PRO A 281 4.46 -22.88 19.42
C PRO A 281 5.09 -24.02 18.61
N GLU A 282 4.63 -25.27 18.84
CA GLU A 282 5.13 -26.44 18.11
C GLU A 282 4.59 -26.47 16.68
N ALA A 283 3.32 -26.15 16.48
CA ALA A 283 2.71 -26.04 15.16
C ALA A 283 3.41 -24.96 14.32
N VAL A 284 3.63 -23.77 14.89
CA VAL A 284 4.34 -22.67 14.24
C VAL A 284 5.78 -23.06 13.86
N ALA A 285 6.49 -23.78 14.72
CA ALA A 285 7.86 -24.21 14.46
C ALA A 285 7.99 -25.23 13.29
N LYS A 286 6.90 -25.93 12.96
CA LYS A 286 6.86 -26.97 11.93
C LYS A 286 6.28 -26.48 10.59
N ALA A 287 5.43 -25.45 10.63
CA ALA A 287 4.61 -25.03 9.50
C ALA A 287 5.43 -24.48 8.32
N ALA A 288 5.12 -24.95 7.14
CA ALA A 288 5.63 -24.55 5.83
C ALA A 288 7.18 -24.59 5.69
N LEU A 289 7.88 -25.38 6.50
CA LEU A 289 9.35 -25.45 6.44
C LEU A 289 9.88 -25.96 5.08
N SER A 290 9.11 -26.74 4.34
CA SER A 290 9.46 -27.19 2.99
C SER A 290 9.48 -26.06 1.96
N GLU A 291 8.90 -24.90 2.30
CA GLU A 291 8.90 -23.69 1.50
C GLU A 291 10.07 -22.74 1.85
N ARG A 292 10.75 -22.94 3.00
CA ARG A 292 11.95 -22.20 3.36
C ARG A 292 13.03 -22.36 2.28
N GLY A 293 13.62 -21.26 1.85
CA GLY A 293 14.62 -21.25 0.77
C GLY A 293 14.04 -21.12 -0.64
N LYS A 294 12.71 -21.17 -0.80
CA LYS A 294 12.02 -20.80 -2.07
C LYS A 294 11.57 -19.34 -2.06
N TRP A 295 11.54 -18.73 -0.88
CA TRP A 295 11.01 -17.39 -0.64
C TRP A 295 12.01 -16.55 0.15
N GLU A 296 12.21 -15.31 -0.26
CA GLU A 296 12.88 -14.32 0.56
C GLU A 296 11.99 -13.91 1.74
N LEU A 297 12.54 -13.35 2.80
CA LEU A 297 11.86 -12.92 4.03
C LEU A 297 11.02 -14.02 4.71
N PHE A 298 11.33 -15.30 4.45
CA PHE A 298 10.58 -16.40 5.03
C PHE A 298 10.58 -16.36 6.57
N ASP A 299 11.74 -16.12 7.17
CA ASP A 299 11.89 -16.10 8.63
C ASP A 299 11.22 -14.88 9.30
N ASP A 300 10.98 -13.80 8.52
CA ASP A 300 10.30 -12.60 8.99
C ASP A 300 8.79 -12.77 9.08
N PHE A 301 8.19 -13.53 8.16
CA PHE A 301 6.73 -13.60 8.02
C PHE A 301 6.12 -14.97 8.33
N ASN A 302 6.83 -16.09 8.08
CA ASN A 302 6.23 -17.43 8.16
C ASN A 302 5.65 -17.77 9.54
N ALA A 303 6.34 -17.40 10.62
CA ALA A 303 5.86 -17.69 11.98
C ALA A 303 4.54 -16.94 12.27
N ARG A 304 4.39 -15.70 11.81
CA ARG A 304 3.15 -14.93 11.90
C ARG A 304 2.03 -15.57 11.07
N ASN A 305 2.33 -15.96 9.85
CA ASN A 305 1.38 -16.65 8.97
C ASN A 305 0.89 -17.96 9.57
N ALA A 306 1.81 -18.75 10.14
CA ALA A 306 1.46 -20.00 10.81
C ALA A 306 0.60 -19.78 12.07
N THR A 307 0.85 -18.70 12.80
CA THR A 307 0.01 -18.30 13.96
C THR A 307 -1.40 -17.94 13.51
N ALA A 308 -1.53 -17.11 12.46
CA ALA A 308 -2.84 -16.74 11.90
C ALA A 308 -3.58 -17.98 11.37
N ALA A 309 -2.89 -18.85 10.62
CA ALA A 309 -3.46 -20.09 10.11
C ALA A 309 -3.91 -21.03 11.24
N TYR A 310 -3.14 -21.14 12.34
CA TYR A 310 -3.52 -21.98 13.48
C TYR A 310 -4.82 -21.49 14.12
N HIS A 311 -4.95 -20.20 14.38
CA HIS A 311 -6.16 -19.63 14.97
C HIS A 311 -7.38 -19.74 14.06
N GLU A 312 -7.21 -19.68 12.73
CA GLU A 312 -8.29 -19.92 11.78
C GLU A 312 -8.75 -21.38 11.79
N LEU A 313 -7.79 -22.32 11.77
CA LEU A 313 -8.06 -23.74 11.53
C LEU A 313 -8.40 -24.53 12.79
N GLU A 314 -8.11 -24.00 13.99
CA GLU A 314 -8.43 -24.69 15.26
C GLU A 314 -9.93 -24.85 15.52
N TRP A 315 -10.77 -24.12 14.75
CA TRP A 315 -12.23 -24.15 14.85
C TRP A 315 -12.93 -24.90 13.70
N GLU A 316 -12.18 -25.60 12.83
CA GLU A 316 -12.73 -26.41 11.73
C GLU A 316 -13.39 -27.75 12.19
#